data_4c93d0623152205c3ca880f995a3fc71
#
_entry.id   4c93d0623152205c3ca880f995a3fc71
#
_cell.length_a   1.000
_cell.length_b   1.000
_cell.length_c   1.000
_cell.angle_alpha   90.00
_cell.angle_beta   90.00
_cell.angle_gamma   90.00
#
_symmetry.space_group_name_H-M   'P 1'
#
loop_
_entity.id
_entity.type
_entity.pdbx_description
1 polymer ?
#
loop_
_entity_poly.entity_id
_entity_poly.type
_entity_poly.pdbx_seq_one_letter_code
_entity_poly.pdbx_strand_id
1 'polypeptide(L)'
;LGDVCVVLFYGIIPVCFTYYVQALSFSLLSFLLSLSLGLLSANILIVNNYRDYEQDKAARKRTTIVLFGRTFGLVTYLLNGILAFLITLPLLMDASPWLVCLFAAFSVLFAATWLEMKQYQGRELNRTLGHTARNVFIYAVLLSVVLLFGS
;
A
#
# COMPACT_ATOMS: atom_id res chain seq x y z
N LEU A 1 -3.21 9.57 -13.17
CA LEU A 1 -2.91 8.34 -13.96
C LEU A 1 -1.81 7.51 -13.31
N GLY A 2 -0.76 8.13 -12.71
CA GLY A 2 0.36 7.44 -12.08
C GLY A 2 -0.07 6.48 -10.97
N ASP A 3 -0.94 6.90 -10.07
CA ASP A 3 -1.42 6.08 -8.94
C ASP A 3 -2.10 4.79 -9.42
N VAL A 4 -2.95 4.89 -10.47
CA VAL A 4 -3.60 3.74 -11.10
C VAL A 4 -2.58 2.81 -11.76
N CYS A 5 -1.59 3.38 -12.46
CA CYS A 5 -0.49 2.59 -13.06
C CYS A 5 0.29 1.82 -11.99
N VAL A 6 0.56 2.41 -10.82
CA VAL A 6 1.25 1.71 -9.73
C VAL A 6 0.42 0.54 -9.23
N VAL A 7 -0.88 0.71 -8.99
CA VAL A 7 -1.76 -0.38 -8.58
C VAL A 7 -1.74 -1.54 -9.60
N LEU A 8 -1.79 -1.22 -10.89
CA LEU A 8 -1.76 -2.22 -11.96
C LEU A 8 -0.41 -2.93 -12.05
N PHE A 9 0.69 -2.16 -12.18
CA PHE A 9 2.02 -2.72 -12.51
C PHE A 9 2.81 -3.21 -11.29
N TYR A 10 2.50 -2.75 -10.08
CA TYR A 10 3.16 -3.21 -8.84
C TYR A 10 2.25 -4.04 -7.93
N GLY A 11 0.98 -4.24 -8.30
CA GLY A 11 0.03 -5.08 -7.59
C GLY A 11 -0.58 -6.14 -8.50
N ILE A 12 -1.54 -5.74 -9.34
CA ILE A 12 -2.42 -6.67 -10.05
C ILE A 12 -1.64 -7.53 -11.05
N ILE A 13 -0.90 -6.92 -11.96
CA ILE A 13 -0.21 -7.64 -13.04
C ILE A 13 0.79 -8.65 -12.48
N PRO A 14 1.78 -8.28 -11.63
CA PRO A 14 2.78 -9.24 -11.19
C PRO A 14 2.19 -10.40 -10.39
N VAL A 15 1.24 -10.15 -9.50
CA VAL A 15 0.66 -11.20 -8.66
C VAL A 15 -0.26 -12.11 -9.46
N CYS A 16 -1.23 -11.53 -10.20
CA CYS A 16 -2.18 -12.32 -10.99
C CYS A 16 -1.51 -13.09 -12.11
N PHE A 17 -0.53 -12.49 -12.78
CA PHE A 17 0.19 -13.16 -13.88
C PHE A 17 1.08 -14.28 -13.37
N THR A 18 1.78 -14.07 -12.26
CA THR A 18 2.58 -15.14 -11.61
C THR A 18 1.69 -16.30 -11.18
N TYR A 19 0.54 -16.01 -10.56
CA TYR A 19 -0.43 -17.04 -10.18
C TYR A 19 -0.94 -17.80 -11.41
N TYR A 20 -1.33 -17.07 -12.47
CA TYR A 20 -1.84 -17.69 -13.70
C TYR A 20 -0.83 -18.62 -14.38
N VAL A 21 0.44 -18.21 -14.46
CA VAL A 21 1.49 -19.06 -15.07
C VAL A 21 1.73 -20.34 -14.29
N GLN A 22 1.55 -20.33 -12.96
CA GLN A 22 1.75 -21.51 -12.12
C GLN A 22 0.50 -22.40 -12.03
N ALA A 23 -0.67 -21.80 -11.88
CA ALA A 23 -1.92 -22.53 -11.63
C ALA A 23 -2.75 -22.78 -12.91
N LEU A 24 -2.42 -22.12 -14.02
CA LEU A 24 -3.18 -22.12 -15.29
C LEU A 24 -4.68 -21.81 -15.11
N SER A 25 -5.00 -21.06 -14.07
CA SER A 25 -6.36 -20.68 -13.69
C SER A 25 -6.39 -19.27 -13.12
N PHE A 26 -7.57 -18.65 -13.11
CA PHE A 26 -7.77 -17.35 -12.46
C PHE A 26 -8.35 -17.56 -11.06
N SER A 27 -7.84 -16.82 -10.08
CA SER A 27 -8.33 -16.81 -8.70
C SER A 27 -8.80 -15.42 -8.30
N LEU A 28 -10.07 -15.30 -7.88
CA LEU A 28 -10.58 -14.05 -7.33
C LEU A 28 -9.82 -13.63 -6.08
N LEU A 29 -9.42 -14.58 -5.24
CA LEU A 29 -8.62 -14.31 -4.06
C LEU A 29 -7.27 -13.68 -4.45
N SER A 30 -6.55 -14.26 -5.42
CA SER A 30 -5.28 -13.71 -5.91
C SER A 30 -5.47 -12.30 -6.47
N PHE A 31 -6.57 -12.03 -7.17
CA PHE A 31 -6.90 -10.69 -7.66
C PHE A 31 -7.13 -9.70 -6.53
N LEU A 32 -7.93 -10.05 -5.52
CA LEU A 32 -8.21 -9.17 -4.37
C LEU A 32 -6.94 -8.88 -3.57
N LEU A 33 -6.11 -9.89 -3.30
CA LEU A 33 -4.85 -9.70 -2.59
C LEU A 33 -3.84 -8.87 -3.41
N SER A 34 -3.81 -9.05 -4.73
CA SER A 34 -2.99 -8.23 -5.61
C SER A 34 -3.43 -6.76 -5.60
N LEU A 35 -4.73 -6.50 -5.54
CA LEU A 35 -5.29 -5.15 -5.41
C LEU A 35 -4.87 -4.52 -4.07
N SER A 36 -4.95 -5.25 -2.96
CA SER A 36 -4.53 -4.76 -1.64
C SER A 36 -3.04 -4.37 -1.61
N LEU A 37 -2.18 -5.21 -2.20
CA LEU A 37 -0.74 -4.94 -2.33
C LEU A 37 -0.48 -3.73 -3.25
N GLY A 38 -1.22 -3.62 -4.35
CA GLY A 38 -1.15 -2.49 -5.28
C GLY A 38 -1.53 -1.16 -4.62
N LEU A 39 -2.59 -1.14 -3.81
CA LEU A 39 -3.01 0.03 -3.04
C LEU A 39 -1.93 0.50 -2.07
N LEU A 40 -1.29 -0.41 -1.34
CA LEU A 40 -0.18 -0.07 -0.44
C LEU A 40 1.06 0.38 -1.23
N SER A 41 1.34 -0.21 -2.40
CA SER A 41 2.43 0.22 -3.28
C SER A 41 2.20 1.64 -3.82
N ALA A 42 0.94 2.01 -4.12
CA ALA A 42 0.59 3.37 -4.54
C ALA A 42 0.92 4.41 -3.46
N ASN A 43 0.92 4.04 -2.18
CA ASN A 43 1.31 4.94 -1.09
C ASN A 43 2.77 5.40 -1.20
N ILE A 44 3.66 4.62 -1.81
CA ILE A 44 5.05 5.04 -2.07
C ILE A 44 5.05 6.24 -3.03
N LEU A 45 4.24 6.16 -4.11
CA LEU A 45 4.11 7.28 -5.06
C LEU A 45 3.44 8.48 -4.41
N ILE A 46 2.42 8.27 -3.56
CA ILE A 46 1.74 9.33 -2.82
C ILE A 46 2.74 10.09 -1.93
N VAL A 47 3.56 9.40 -1.14
CA VAL A 47 4.59 10.04 -0.28
C VAL A 47 5.62 10.77 -1.13
N ASN A 48 6.04 10.20 -2.26
CA ASN A 48 6.98 10.85 -3.18
C ASN A 48 6.40 12.16 -3.73
N ASN A 49 5.17 12.14 -4.26
CA ASN A 49 4.50 13.32 -4.79
C ASN A 49 4.18 14.35 -3.67
N TYR A 50 3.90 13.89 -2.46
CA TYR A 50 3.66 14.75 -1.29
C TYR A 50 4.94 15.48 -0.88
N ARG A 51 6.09 14.80 -0.87
CA ARG A 51 7.41 15.37 -0.61
C ARG A 51 7.76 16.44 -1.64
N ASP A 52 7.51 16.15 -2.91
CA ASP A 52 7.95 16.96 -4.04
C ASP A 52 6.91 18.03 -4.46
N TYR A 53 5.85 18.22 -3.68
CA TYR A 53 4.70 19.08 -4.00
C TYR A 53 5.09 20.47 -4.52
N GLU A 54 5.98 21.19 -3.83
CA GLU A 54 6.37 22.55 -4.22
C GLU A 54 7.20 22.56 -5.53
N GLN A 55 8.07 21.57 -5.71
CA GLN A 55 8.89 21.42 -6.91
C GLN A 55 8.02 21.03 -8.11
N ASP A 56 7.11 20.09 -7.92
CA ASP A 56 6.18 19.62 -8.96
C ASP A 56 5.22 20.73 -9.38
N LYS A 57 4.75 21.55 -8.44
CA LYS A 57 3.93 22.73 -8.70
C LYS A 57 4.68 23.79 -9.50
N ALA A 58 5.93 24.07 -9.12
CA ALA A 58 6.80 25.02 -9.85
C ALA A 58 7.11 24.51 -11.26
N ALA A 59 7.31 23.21 -11.44
CA ALA A 59 7.54 22.55 -12.73
C ALA A 59 6.25 22.33 -13.55
N ARG A 60 5.09 22.80 -13.09
CA ARG A 60 3.76 22.61 -13.71
C ARG A 60 3.40 21.14 -13.98
N LYS A 61 3.92 20.22 -13.20
CA LYS A 61 3.51 18.81 -13.24
C LYS A 61 2.09 18.65 -12.69
N ARG A 62 1.33 17.74 -13.29
CA ARG A 62 -0.05 17.41 -12.88
C ARG A 62 -0.09 16.11 -12.07
N THR A 63 0.57 16.09 -10.92
CA THR A 63 0.39 14.99 -9.96
C THR A 63 -0.94 15.12 -9.23
N THR A 64 -1.47 14.03 -8.70
CA THR A 64 -2.73 14.04 -7.92
C THR A 64 -2.62 14.98 -6.72
N ILE A 65 -1.44 15.04 -6.08
CA ILE A 65 -1.20 15.93 -4.95
C ILE A 65 -1.15 17.41 -5.38
N VAL A 66 -0.59 17.73 -6.55
CA VAL A 66 -0.58 19.11 -7.06
C VAL A 66 -2.00 19.56 -7.44
N LEU A 67 -2.83 18.66 -7.99
CA LEU A 67 -4.20 18.97 -8.41
C LEU A 67 -5.18 19.12 -7.25
N PHE A 68 -5.10 18.22 -6.25
CA PHE A 68 -6.09 18.11 -5.17
C PHE A 68 -5.56 18.55 -3.80
N GLY A 69 -4.28 18.90 -3.70
CA GLY A 69 -3.65 19.38 -2.48
C GLY A 69 -3.08 18.29 -1.59
N ARG A 70 -2.29 18.70 -0.60
CA ARG A 70 -1.60 17.81 0.36
C ARG A 70 -2.58 17.01 1.22
N THR A 71 -3.70 17.60 1.62
CA THR A 71 -4.73 16.90 2.42
C THR A 71 -5.29 15.70 1.68
N PHE A 72 -5.50 15.82 0.37
CA PHE A 72 -5.91 14.70 -0.47
C PHE A 72 -4.91 13.54 -0.40
N GLY A 73 -3.61 13.83 -0.44
CA GLY A 73 -2.57 12.81 -0.31
C GLY A 73 -2.62 12.07 1.03
N LEU A 74 -2.81 12.79 2.15
CA LEU A 74 -2.94 12.20 3.48
C LEU A 74 -4.18 11.29 3.59
N VAL A 75 -5.30 11.74 3.05
CA VAL A 75 -6.55 10.97 3.05
C VAL A 75 -6.43 9.73 2.18
N THR A 76 -5.89 9.87 0.96
CA THR A 76 -5.72 8.74 0.03
C THR A 76 -4.74 7.70 0.58
N TYR A 77 -3.63 8.12 1.20
CA TYR A 77 -2.71 7.22 1.88
C TYR A 77 -3.42 6.35 2.92
N LEU A 78 -4.22 6.99 3.78
CA LEU A 78 -4.96 6.30 4.84
C LEU A 78 -6.04 5.37 4.25
N LEU A 79 -6.80 5.84 3.27
CA LEU A 79 -7.85 5.04 2.59
C LEU A 79 -7.28 3.80 1.91
N ASN A 80 -6.14 3.92 1.23
CA ASN A 80 -5.46 2.77 0.63
C ASN A 80 -5.11 1.71 1.67
N GLY A 81 -4.62 2.12 2.85
CA GLY A 81 -4.33 1.21 3.95
C GLY A 81 -5.59 0.53 4.51
N ILE A 82 -6.65 1.31 4.74
CA ILE A 82 -7.94 0.78 5.22
C ILE A 82 -8.53 -0.21 4.21
N LEU A 83 -8.54 0.13 2.92
CA LEU A 83 -9.04 -0.76 1.88
C LEU A 83 -8.22 -2.05 1.78
N ALA A 84 -6.88 -1.95 1.83
CA ALA A 84 -6.01 -3.13 1.83
C ALA A 84 -6.31 -4.04 3.03
N PHE A 85 -6.50 -3.46 4.22
CA PHE A 85 -6.86 -4.21 5.41
C PHE A 85 -8.24 -4.86 5.31
N LEU A 86 -9.26 -4.15 4.82
CA LEU A 86 -10.60 -4.70 4.62
C LEU A 86 -10.63 -5.87 3.63
N ILE A 87 -9.83 -5.80 2.57
CA ILE A 87 -9.69 -6.90 1.60
C ILE A 87 -9.07 -8.14 2.27
N THR A 88 -8.15 -7.94 3.21
CA THR A 88 -7.47 -9.04 3.92
C THR A 88 -8.28 -9.59 5.09
N LEU A 89 -9.24 -8.81 5.61
CA LEU A 89 -10.00 -9.17 6.81
C LEU A 89 -10.66 -10.57 6.76
N PRO A 90 -11.28 -11.01 5.64
CA PRO A 90 -11.86 -12.36 5.57
C PRO A 90 -10.84 -13.47 5.83
N LEU A 91 -9.59 -13.31 5.36
CA LEU A 91 -8.52 -14.28 5.64
C LEU A 91 -8.12 -14.32 7.12
N LEU A 92 -8.27 -13.21 7.83
CA LEU A 92 -7.92 -13.10 9.24
C LEU A 92 -9.02 -13.66 10.16
N MET A 93 -10.27 -13.78 9.69
CA MET A 93 -11.37 -14.32 10.49
C MET A 93 -11.19 -15.81 10.82
N ASP A 94 -10.56 -16.54 9.89
CA ASP A 94 -10.28 -17.97 10.04
C ASP A 94 -8.82 -18.25 10.46
N ALA A 95 -8.02 -17.18 10.63
CA ALA A 95 -6.59 -17.30 10.93
C ALA A 95 -6.32 -17.53 12.43
N SER A 96 -5.19 -18.16 12.71
CA SER A 96 -4.71 -18.33 14.09
C SER A 96 -4.52 -17.00 14.81
N PRO A 97 -4.80 -16.89 16.14
CA PRO A 97 -4.74 -15.63 16.89
C PRO A 97 -3.40 -14.89 16.80
N TRP A 98 -2.28 -15.62 16.69
CA TRP A 98 -0.96 -14.98 16.53
C TRP A 98 -0.80 -14.22 15.22
N LEU A 99 -1.44 -14.69 14.12
CA LEU A 99 -1.47 -13.98 12.84
C LEU A 99 -2.26 -12.68 12.94
N VAL A 100 -3.40 -12.71 13.63
CA VAL A 100 -4.20 -11.51 13.91
C VAL A 100 -3.37 -10.49 14.69
N CYS A 101 -2.60 -10.94 15.70
CA CYS A 101 -1.70 -10.06 16.46
C CYS A 101 -0.61 -9.43 15.56
N LEU A 102 -0.05 -10.18 14.60
CA LEU A 102 0.93 -9.63 13.66
C LEU A 102 0.33 -8.56 12.76
N PHE A 103 -0.88 -8.75 12.25
CA PHE A 103 -1.59 -7.73 11.46
C PHE A 103 -1.98 -6.51 12.29
N ALA A 104 -2.34 -6.69 13.56
CA ALA A 104 -2.55 -5.57 14.49
C ALA A 104 -1.27 -4.76 14.70
N ALA A 105 -0.13 -5.42 14.92
CA ALA A 105 1.17 -4.76 15.01
C ALA A 105 1.54 -4.03 13.71
N PHE A 106 1.28 -4.62 12.56
CA PHE A 106 1.45 -3.96 11.26
C PHE A 106 0.58 -2.71 11.13
N SER A 107 -0.67 -2.74 11.59
CA SER A 107 -1.57 -1.58 11.57
C SER A 107 -1.02 -0.42 12.39
N VAL A 108 -0.36 -0.69 13.52
CA VAL A 108 0.34 0.34 14.32
C VAL A 108 1.52 0.94 13.55
N LEU A 109 2.33 0.12 12.88
CA LEU A 109 3.44 0.60 12.05
C LEU A 109 2.94 1.45 10.87
N PHE A 110 1.85 1.04 10.24
CA PHE A 110 1.22 1.79 9.16
C PHE A 110 0.72 3.16 9.64
N ALA A 111 0.00 3.19 10.77
CA ALA A 111 -0.50 4.42 11.38
C ALA A 111 0.64 5.37 11.79
N ALA A 112 1.73 4.84 12.36
CA ALA A 112 2.92 5.62 12.70
C ALA A 112 3.54 6.27 11.45
N THR A 113 3.63 5.54 10.34
CA THR A 113 4.16 6.08 9.07
C THR A 113 3.24 7.17 8.48
N TRP A 114 1.93 7.01 8.61
CA TRP A 114 0.97 8.04 8.22
C TRP A 114 1.10 9.31 9.07
N LEU A 115 1.33 9.18 10.39
CA LEU A 115 1.58 10.30 11.28
C LEU A 115 2.88 11.02 10.92
N GLU A 116 3.94 10.28 10.58
CA GLU A 116 5.19 10.87 10.07
C GLU A 116 4.94 11.70 8.80
N MET A 117 4.16 11.18 7.85
CA MET A 117 3.81 11.91 6.63
C MET A 117 3.07 13.23 6.93
N LYS A 118 2.27 13.27 8.00
CA LYS A 118 1.56 14.48 8.45
C LYS A 118 2.49 15.50 9.11
N GLN A 119 3.53 15.03 9.81
CA GLN A 119 4.41 15.87 10.63
C GLN A 119 5.60 16.43 9.83
N TYR A 120 6.18 15.63 8.92
CA TYR A 120 7.40 15.97 8.22
C TYR A 120 7.14 16.67 6.88
N GLN A 121 8.16 17.41 6.41
CA GLN A 121 8.13 18.12 5.13
C GLN A 121 9.47 18.00 4.40
N GLY A 122 9.41 18.17 3.07
CA GLY A 122 10.60 18.19 2.22
C GLY A 122 11.47 16.94 2.39
N ARG A 123 12.78 17.12 2.60
CA ARG A 123 13.75 16.01 2.65
C ARG A 123 13.54 15.02 3.82
N GLU A 124 12.90 15.42 4.89
CA GLU A 124 12.61 14.54 6.03
C GLU A 124 11.65 13.41 5.63
N LEU A 125 10.78 13.65 4.64
CA LEU A 125 9.89 12.64 4.06
C LEU A 125 10.61 11.51 3.32
N ASN A 126 11.93 11.61 3.07
CA ASN A 126 12.70 10.46 2.58
C ASN A 126 12.70 9.29 3.57
N ARG A 127 12.69 9.58 4.87
CA ARG A 127 12.53 8.57 5.91
C ARG A 127 11.15 7.92 5.84
N THR A 128 10.09 8.73 5.74
CA THR A 128 8.71 8.25 5.59
C THR A 128 8.53 7.40 4.32
N LEU A 129 9.20 7.79 3.22
CA LEU A 129 9.24 7.01 1.99
C LEU A 129 9.85 5.61 2.22
N GLY A 130 10.98 5.54 2.92
CA GLY A 130 11.60 4.28 3.31
C GLY A 130 10.70 3.43 4.23
N HIS A 131 10.04 4.04 5.21
CA HIS A 131 9.08 3.35 6.09
C HIS A 131 7.85 2.85 5.31
N THR A 132 7.36 3.61 4.34
CA THR A 132 6.26 3.17 3.47
C THR A 132 6.67 1.95 2.64
N ALA A 133 7.86 1.95 2.02
CA ALA A 133 8.37 0.81 1.28
C ALA A 133 8.55 -0.43 2.18
N ARG A 134 9.11 -0.25 3.40
CA ARG A 134 9.18 -1.31 4.42
C ARG A 134 7.80 -1.87 4.75
N ASN A 135 6.79 -1.02 4.92
CA ASN A 135 5.44 -1.45 5.24
C ASN A 135 4.83 -2.30 4.12
N VAL A 136 5.05 -1.94 2.85
CA VAL A 136 4.64 -2.77 1.69
C VAL A 136 5.28 -4.15 1.75
N PHE A 137 6.59 -4.21 2.03
CA PHE A 137 7.32 -5.48 2.15
C PHE A 137 6.78 -6.34 3.31
N ILE A 138 6.62 -5.76 4.51
CA ILE A 138 6.08 -6.46 5.68
C ILE A 138 4.68 -7.00 5.38
N TYR A 139 3.82 -6.19 4.76
CA TYR A 139 2.47 -6.62 4.39
C TYR A 139 2.49 -7.79 3.41
N ALA A 140 3.34 -7.77 2.39
CA ALA A 140 3.48 -8.87 1.45
C ALA A 140 3.93 -10.16 2.14
N VAL A 141 4.88 -10.08 3.09
CA VAL A 141 5.31 -11.22 3.89
C VAL A 141 4.17 -11.73 4.76
N LEU A 142 3.44 -10.86 5.45
CA LEU A 142 2.30 -11.24 6.28
C LEU A 142 1.20 -11.94 5.47
N LEU A 143 0.86 -11.44 4.27
CA LEU A 143 -0.07 -12.11 3.37
C LEU A 143 0.41 -13.52 3.01
N SER A 144 1.69 -13.67 2.67
CA SER A 144 2.27 -14.97 2.34
C SER A 144 2.19 -15.94 3.53
N VAL A 145 2.48 -15.45 4.74
CA VAL A 145 2.40 -16.27 5.96
C VAL A 145 0.96 -16.69 6.27
N VAL A 146 -0.02 -15.78 6.11
CA VAL A 146 -1.44 -16.13 6.31
C VAL A 146 -1.90 -17.17 5.30
N LEU A 147 -1.50 -17.06 4.04
CA LEU A 147 -1.87 -18.03 3.01
C LEU A 147 -1.25 -19.41 3.24
N LEU A 148 -0.07 -19.48 3.87
CA LEU A 148 0.63 -20.75 4.14
C LEU A 148 0.22 -21.41 5.47
N PHE A 149 -0.14 -20.63 6.48
CA PHE A 149 -0.33 -21.09 7.87
C PHE A 149 -1.66 -20.64 8.48
N GLY A 150 -2.52 -19.98 7.73
CA GLY A 150 -3.77 -19.40 8.23
C GLY A 150 -4.93 -20.40 8.33
N SER A 151 -4.80 -21.58 7.71
CA SER A 151 -5.79 -22.65 7.76
C SER A 151 -5.58 -23.61 8.91
#